data_dbc17e57a208ada0a2d0321224bb0f33
#
_entry.id   dbc17e57a208ada0a2d0321224bb0f33
#
_cell.length_a   1.000
_cell.length_b   1.000
_cell.length_c   1.000
_cell.angle_alpha   90.00
_cell.angle_beta   90.00
_cell.angle_gamma   90.00
#
_symmetry.space_group_name_H-M   'P 1'
#
loop_
_entity.id
_entity.type
_entity.pdbx_description
1 polymer ?
#
loop_
_entity_poly.entity_id
_entity_poly.type
_entity_poly.pdbx_seq_one_letter_code
_entity_poly.pdbx_strand_id
1 'polypeptide(L)'
;MAISANLLRADLERNGRGREHRSLACCPPRSLLTPVTHLPSALDREQPQVWILDDDAPGAQSLAQLLRAEGFVVRTWSSAGEFIAQPEPPLTGCLVANVSMPDMTGLELLREVGARHWPLPIIFLTPPNDITTVVRGMKAGASNCLPKPVQRQDLLEAVHEALSESRTMRAQRATELRVRDMLAGLTPREREVLDLAVTGLLVKQIAARLGTAEKTVKTHKGRLMRKMQVRSTLALVQLMMTAGFSPLPAAPGFGE
;
A
#
# COMPACT_ATOMS: atom_id res chain seq x y z
N MET A 1 1.80 -61.01 5.14
CA MET A 1 0.42 -61.23 4.78
C MET A 1 0.05 -60.08 3.88
N ALA A 2 0.22 -60.06 2.61
CA ALA A 2 -0.32 -60.84 1.49
C ALA A 2 -1.81 -60.71 1.32
N ILE A 3 -2.18 -60.37 0.07
CA ILE A 3 -3.41 -60.58 -0.66
C ILE A 3 -4.10 -59.27 -1.02
N SER A 4 -4.42 -58.88 -2.23
CA SER A 4 -4.42 -59.37 -3.64
C SER A 4 -5.03 -58.21 -4.41
N ALA A 5 -4.51 -57.71 -5.41
CA ALA A 5 -4.51 -58.00 -6.87
C ALA A 5 -5.89 -58.42 -7.47
N ASN A 6 -6.24 -57.70 -8.52
CA ASN A 6 -6.92 -58.10 -9.75
C ASN A 6 -8.40 -57.75 -9.99
N LEU A 7 -8.55 -57.49 -11.23
CA LEU A 7 -9.72 -57.53 -12.16
C LEU A 7 -10.35 -56.13 -12.42
N LEU A 8 -10.50 -55.64 -13.64
CA LEU A 8 -10.80 -56.29 -14.93
C LEU A 8 -10.33 -55.40 -16.11
N ARG A 9 -9.72 -56.05 -17.09
CA ARG A 9 -9.58 -55.71 -18.50
C ARG A 9 -10.86 -56.05 -19.25
N ALA A 10 -11.01 -55.40 -20.39
CA ALA A 10 -11.79 -55.61 -21.59
C ALA A 10 -12.86 -54.51 -21.78
N ASP A 11 -12.90 -53.83 -22.86
CA ASP A 11 -13.12 -54.31 -24.21
C ASP A 11 -12.53 -53.39 -25.27
N LEU A 12 -11.99 -54.06 -26.24
CA LEU A 12 -11.43 -53.64 -27.52
C LEU A 12 -12.53 -53.45 -28.59
N GLU A 13 -12.18 -52.60 -29.55
CA GLU A 13 -12.55 -52.65 -30.93
C GLU A 13 -13.94 -52.19 -31.42
N ARG A 14 -13.98 -51.16 -32.24
CA ARG A 14 -14.29 -51.29 -33.69
C ARG A 14 -14.33 -49.95 -34.42
N ASN A 15 -13.70 -50.01 -35.59
CA ASN A 15 -13.94 -49.29 -36.84
C ASN A 15 -13.45 -47.83 -36.91
N GLY A 16 -12.59 -47.46 -37.80
CA GLY A 16 -12.20 -47.99 -39.11
C GLY A 16 -12.29 -46.89 -40.15
N ARG A 17 -11.15 -46.65 -40.84
CA ARG A 17 -10.98 -46.04 -42.17
C ARG A 17 -11.12 -44.51 -42.29
N GLY A 18 -10.00 -43.90 -42.68
CA GLY A 18 -9.87 -43.31 -43.98
C GLY A 18 -9.04 -42.02 -44.00
N ARG A 19 -7.79 -42.09 -44.54
CA ARG A 19 -7.13 -41.15 -45.49
C ARG A 19 -7.20 -39.66 -45.11
N GLU A 20 -6.16 -38.88 -45.14
CA GLU A 20 -5.11 -38.69 -46.16
C GLU A 20 -3.99 -37.76 -45.62
N HIS A 21 -2.81 -37.98 -46.13
CA HIS A 21 -1.61 -37.15 -46.03
C HIS A 21 -1.87 -35.67 -46.34
N ARG A 22 -1.33 -34.77 -45.50
CA ARG A 22 -0.71 -33.52 -46.00
C ARG A 22 0.30 -32.94 -45.01
N SER A 23 1.54 -32.97 -45.49
CA SER A 23 2.51 -31.88 -45.46
C SER A 23 2.99 -31.29 -44.12
N LEU A 24 4.22 -31.62 -43.84
CA LEU A 24 5.17 -30.91 -42.99
C LEU A 24 5.14 -29.39 -43.20
N ALA A 25 4.83 -28.63 -42.18
CA ALA A 25 5.22 -27.24 -42.06
C ALA A 25 6.02 -27.09 -40.75
N CYS A 26 7.31 -26.87 -40.99
CA CYS A 26 8.32 -26.53 -39.99
C CYS A 26 7.91 -25.28 -39.24
N CYS A 27 7.67 -25.40 -37.94
CA CYS A 27 7.49 -24.26 -37.04
C CYS A 27 8.75 -24.11 -36.19
N PRO A 28 9.41 -22.93 -36.18
CA PRO A 28 10.58 -22.69 -35.36
C PRO A 28 10.20 -22.60 -33.88
N PRO A 29 11.11 -22.92 -32.95
CA PRO A 29 10.84 -22.82 -31.52
C PRO A 29 10.73 -21.35 -31.12
N ARG A 30 9.54 -20.92 -30.74
CA ARG A 30 9.32 -19.63 -30.08
C ARG A 30 9.80 -19.71 -28.63
N SER A 31 11.03 -19.33 -28.41
CA SER A 31 11.51 -18.87 -27.11
C SER A 31 10.83 -17.54 -26.79
N LEU A 32 9.69 -17.60 -26.16
CA LEU A 32 9.10 -16.46 -25.47
C LEU A 32 8.93 -16.90 -24.02
N LEU A 33 10.01 -16.75 -23.26
CA LEU A 33 9.91 -16.58 -21.82
C LEU A 33 9.23 -15.22 -21.57
N THR A 34 7.91 -15.20 -21.63
CA THR A 34 7.14 -14.13 -21.03
C THR A 34 7.40 -14.20 -19.53
N PRO A 35 7.77 -13.09 -18.85
CA PRO A 35 7.77 -13.07 -17.40
C PRO A 35 6.36 -13.43 -16.96
N VAL A 36 6.24 -14.54 -16.23
CA VAL A 36 5.00 -14.97 -15.60
C VAL A 36 4.68 -13.89 -14.56
N THR A 37 3.84 -12.94 -14.93
CA THR A 37 3.22 -12.00 -14.00
C THR A 37 2.33 -12.85 -13.10
N HIS A 38 2.87 -13.28 -11.98
CA HIS A 38 2.14 -14.04 -10.97
C HIS A 38 1.09 -13.09 -10.38
N LEU A 39 -0.15 -13.22 -10.82
CA LEU A 39 -1.28 -12.60 -10.13
C LEU A 39 -1.30 -13.17 -8.70
N PRO A 40 -1.24 -12.32 -7.65
CA PRO A 40 -1.19 -12.81 -6.28
C PRO A 40 -2.46 -13.60 -5.97
N SER A 41 -2.28 -14.78 -5.39
CA SER A 41 -3.39 -15.58 -4.89
C SER A 41 -4.08 -14.85 -3.73
N ALA A 42 -5.31 -15.23 -3.38
CA ALA A 42 -6.03 -14.61 -2.26
C ALA A 42 -5.28 -14.77 -0.91
N LEU A 43 -4.46 -15.83 -0.78
CA LEU A 43 -3.60 -16.10 0.38
C LEU A 43 -2.38 -15.18 0.43
N ASP A 44 -1.84 -14.78 -0.75
CA ASP A 44 -0.74 -13.82 -0.83
C ASP A 44 -1.13 -12.41 -0.37
N ARG A 45 -2.43 -12.15 -0.24
CA ARG A 45 -2.95 -10.83 0.15
C ARG A 45 -2.82 -10.52 1.64
N GLU A 46 -2.57 -11.51 2.49
CA GLU A 46 -2.41 -11.33 3.93
C GLU A 46 -0.96 -11.39 4.39
N GLN A 47 -0.05 -11.94 3.57
CA GLN A 47 1.37 -12.04 3.92
C GLN A 47 2.11 -10.75 3.58
N PRO A 48 2.94 -10.22 4.50
CA PRO A 48 3.73 -9.03 4.25
C PRO A 48 4.72 -9.29 3.11
N GLN A 49 4.80 -8.32 2.17
CA GLN A 49 5.65 -8.42 1.00
C GLN A 49 6.89 -7.54 1.16
N VAL A 50 8.02 -8.04 0.69
CA VAL A 50 9.26 -7.27 0.58
C VAL A 50 9.61 -7.13 -0.89
N TRP A 51 9.72 -5.91 -1.36
CA TRP A 51 10.19 -5.58 -2.69
C TRP A 51 11.68 -5.25 -2.62
N ILE A 52 12.47 -5.84 -3.49
CA ILE A 52 13.90 -5.54 -3.62
C ILE A 52 14.10 -4.84 -4.95
N LEU A 53 14.76 -3.71 -4.92
CA LEU A 53 15.08 -2.91 -6.07
C LEU A 53 16.59 -2.66 -6.10
N ASP A 54 17.28 -3.42 -6.91
CA ASP A 54 18.74 -3.33 -7.07
C ASP A 54 19.13 -3.68 -8.51
N ASP A 55 19.95 -2.87 -9.14
CA ASP A 55 20.49 -3.09 -10.48
C ASP A 55 21.56 -4.22 -10.50
N ASP A 56 22.13 -4.57 -9.35
CA ASP A 56 22.96 -5.75 -9.16
C ASP A 56 22.10 -7.01 -8.97
N ALA A 57 21.81 -7.72 -10.06
CA ALA A 57 20.95 -8.91 -10.02
C ALA A 57 21.46 -10.02 -9.09
N PRO A 58 22.78 -10.37 -9.01
CA PRO A 58 23.30 -11.32 -8.03
C PRO A 58 23.06 -10.90 -6.59
N GLY A 59 23.30 -9.63 -6.28
CA GLY A 59 23.05 -9.06 -4.95
C GLY A 59 21.58 -9.11 -4.56
N ALA A 60 20.70 -8.65 -5.46
CA ALA A 60 19.25 -8.73 -5.28
C ALA A 60 18.76 -10.16 -5.03
N GLN A 61 19.28 -11.12 -5.79
CA GLN A 61 18.89 -12.53 -5.64
C GLN A 61 19.34 -13.11 -4.29
N SER A 62 20.54 -12.76 -3.82
CA SER A 62 21.05 -13.20 -2.52
C SER A 62 20.19 -12.67 -1.36
N LEU A 63 19.84 -11.39 -1.40
CA LEU A 63 18.93 -10.78 -0.42
C LEU A 63 17.53 -11.41 -0.48
N ALA A 64 17.03 -11.69 -1.70
CA ALA A 64 15.73 -12.33 -1.88
C ALA A 64 15.71 -13.75 -1.31
N GLN A 65 16.78 -14.53 -1.49
CA GLN A 65 16.87 -15.87 -0.91
C GLN A 65 16.89 -15.83 0.62
N LEU A 66 17.65 -14.88 1.20
CA LEU A 66 17.70 -14.68 2.65
C LEU A 66 16.30 -14.38 3.21
N LEU A 67 15.60 -13.41 2.63
CA LEU A 67 14.29 -12.99 3.11
C LEU A 67 13.20 -14.05 2.88
N ARG A 68 13.28 -14.81 1.77
CA ARG A 68 12.37 -15.96 1.54
C ARG A 68 12.59 -17.08 2.55
N ALA A 69 13.83 -17.32 2.96
CA ALA A 69 14.16 -18.31 4.00
C ALA A 69 13.56 -17.93 5.37
N GLU A 70 13.34 -16.63 5.62
CA GLU A 70 12.64 -16.11 6.80
C GLU A 70 11.11 -16.07 6.64
N GLY A 71 10.56 -16.56 5.52
CA GLY A 71 9.11 -16.66 5.27
C GLY A 71 8.47 -15.43 4.64
N PHE A 72 9.25 -14.46 4.18
CA PHE A 72 8.70 -13.30 3.46
C PHE A 72 8.36 -13.62 2.01
N VAL A 73 7.30 -13.01 1.49
CA VAL A 73 7.02 -12.99 0.05
C VAL A 73 7.88 -11.90 -0.59
N VAL A 74 8.81 -12.29 -1.46
CA VAL A 74 9.82 -11.37 -2.02
C VAL A 74 9.70 -11.28 -3.54
N ARG A 75 9.65 -10.05 -4.05
CA ARG A 75 9.76 -9.73 -5.47
C ARG A 75 10.96 -8.83 -5.71
N THR A 76 11.58 -8.96 -6.88
CA THR A 76 12.78 -8.20 -7.25
C THR A 76 12.53 -7.40 -8.52
N TRP A 77 13.12 -6.22 -8.60
CA TRP A 77 13.17 -5.35 -9.78
C TRP A 77 14.59 -4.85 -9.97
N SER A 78 14.98 -4.65 -11.22
CA SER A 78 16.28 -4.11 -11.60
C SER A 78 16.21 -2.62 -12.01
N SER A 79 15.02 -2.06 -12.15
CA SER A 79 14.77 -0.67 -12.58
C SER A 79 13.73 -0.02 -11.69
N ALA A 80 14.04 1.19 -11.22
CA ALA A 80 13.12 2.01 -10.45
C ALA A 80 11.94 2.47 -11.30
N GLY A 81 12.18 2.78 -12.57
CA GLY A 81 11.15 3.15 -13.53
C GLY A 81 10.12 2.03 -13.72
N GLU A 82 10.57 0.79 -13.87
CA GLU A 82 9.67 -0.37 -13.96
C GLU A 82 8.87 -0.58 -12.68
N PHE A 83 9.49 -0.41 -11.52
CA PHE A 83 8.81 -0.50 -10.23
C PHE A 83 7.72 0.57 -10.08
N ILE A 84 8.03 1.82 -10.42
CA ILE A 84 7.09 2.94 -10.33
C ILE A 84 5.98 2.85 -11.40
N ALA A 85 6.21 2.21 -12.52
CA ALA A 85 5.19 1.98 -13.55
C ALA A 85 4.14 0.95 -13.14
N GLN A 86 4.38 0.18 -12.08
CA GLN A 86 3.38 -0.74 -11.54
C GLN A 86 2.17 0.00 -10.97
N PRO A 87 0.98 -0.61 -10.99
CA PRO A 87 -0.14 -0.10 -10.21
C PRO A 87 0.21 -0.09 -8.73
N GLU A 88 -0.54 0.70 -7.94
CA GLU A 88 -0.32 0.83 -6.50
C GLU A 88 -0.01 -0.52 -5.84
N PRO A 89 1.07 -0.62 -5.04
CA PRO A 89 1.39 -1.86 -4.33
C PRO A 89 0.21 -2.26 -3.44
N PRO A 90 -0.38 -3.42 -3.66
CA PRO A 90 -1.70 -3.72 -3.09
C PRO A 90 -1.67 -4.01 -1.60
N LEU A 91 -0.49 -4.16 -0.97
CA LEU A 91 -0.43 -4.85 0.32
C LEU A 91 0.56 -4.23 1.31
N THR A 92 0.42 -4.67 2.57
CA THR A 92 1.40 -4.41 3.62
C THR A 92 2.77 -4.91 3.17
N GLY A 93 3.74 -4.03 3.11
CA GLY A 93 5.07 -4.37 2.65
C GLY A 93 6.06 -3.23 2.81
N CYS A 94 7.32 -3.50 2.49
CA CYS A 94 8.38 -2.52 2.45
C CYS A 94 9.25 -2.70 1.20
N LEU A 95 9.92 -1.64 0.80
CA LEU A 95 10.86 -1.61 -0.30
C LEU A 95 12.29 -1.56 0.23
N VAL A 96 13.12 -2.53 -0.16
CA VAL A 96 14.57 -2.50 0.05
C VAL A 96 15.20 -2.06 -1.27
N ALA A 97 15.78 -0.87 -1.32
CA ALA A 97 16.23 -0.27 -2.57
C ALA A 97 17.70 0.13 -2.53
N ASN A 98 18.44 -0.18 -3.60
CA ASN A 98 19.75 0.42 -3.81
C ASN A 98 19.60 1.94 -3.96
N VAL A 99 20.39 2.72 -3.23
CA VAL A 99 20.31 4.18 -3.26
C VAL A 99 20.80 4.78 -4.57
N SER A 100 21.69 4.09 -5.26
CA SER A 100 22.26 4.51 -6.54
C SER A 100 21.90 3.51 -7.63
N MET A 101 20.99 3.90 -8.51
CA MET A 101 20.58 3.12 -9.67
C MET A 101 20.76 3.95 -10.94
N PRO A 102 20.97 3.31 -12.11
CA PRO A 102 21.23 4.03 -13.36
C PRO A 102 20.10 4.92 -13.85
N ASP A 103 18.85 4.54 -13.58
CA ASP A 103 17.64 5.18 -14.10
C ASP A 103 17.01 6.19 -13.13
N MET A 104 17.22 6.02 -11.82
CA MET A 104 16.65 6.89 -10.80
C MET A 104 17.44 6.82 -9.50
N THR A 105 17.69 7.94 -8.87
CA THR A 105 18.30 7.95 -7.53
C THR A 105 17.29 7.56 -6.46
N GLY A 106 17.78 7.01 -5.34
CA GLY A 106 16.90 6.65 -4.20
C GLY A 106 16.08 7.83 -3.67
N LEU A 107 16.62 9.05 -3.71
CA LEU A 107 15.89 10.26 -3.29
C LEU A 107 14.77 10.63 -4.26
N GLU A 108 14.95 10.42 -5.55
CA GLU A 108 13.90 10.61 -6.55
C GLU A 108 12.81 9.55 -6.40
N LEU A 109 13.21 8.29 -6.19
CA LEU A 109 12.30 7.18 -5.90
C LEU A 109 11.43 7.49 -4.66
N LEU A 110 12.03 7.99 -3.58
CA LEU A 110 11.31 8.35 -2.36
C LEU A 110 10.27 9.46 -2.61
N ARG A 111 10.62 10.48 -3.44
CA ARG A 111 9.70 11.53 -3.85
C ARG A 111 8.54 11.00 -4.68
N GLU A 112 8.82 10.12 -5.63
CA GLU A 112 7.80 9.49 -6.49
C GLU A 112 6.82 8.64 -5.68
N VAL A 113 7.32 7.81 -4.74
CA VAL A 113 6.49 7.02 -3.82
C VAL A 113 5.63 7.94 -2.94
N GLY A 114 6.23 9.02 -2.42
CA GLY A 114 5.52 10.03 -1.62
C GLY A 114 4.45 10.79 -2.42
N ALA A 115 4.75 11.22 -3.65
CA ALA A 115 3.81 11.92 -4.53
C ALA A 115 2.59 11.06 -4.89
N ARG A 116 2.78 9.74 -4.97
CA ARG A 116 1.70 8.76 -5.21
C ARG A 116 0.94 8.39 -3.93
N HIS A 117 1.38 8.90 -2.79
CA HIS A 117 0.84 8.55 -1.48
C HIS A 117 0.82 7.04 -1.20
N TRP A 118 1.80 6.30 -1.71
CA TRP A 118 1.92 4.88 -1.43
C TRP A 118 2.34 4.67 0.03
N PRO A 119 1.62 3.87 0.80
CA PRO A 119 1.99 3.55 2.18
C PRO A 119 3.09 2.49 2.21
N LEU A 120 4.25 2.85 1.66
CA LEU A 120 5.37 1.98 1.37
C LEU A 120 6.65 2.53 2.00
N PRO A 121 7.04 2.05 3.19
CA PRO A 121 8.32 2.37 3.80
C PRO A 121 9.49 1.89 2.93
N ILE A 122 10.55 2.70 2.84
CA ILE A 122 11.73 2.42 2.03
C ILE A 122 12.95 2.27 2.93
N ILE A 123 13.66 1.16 2.77
CA ILE A 123 14.96 0.87 3.36
C ILE A 123 16.01 1.03 2.26
N PHE A 124 16.95 1.94 2.41
CA PHE A 124 18.01 2.12 1.45
C PHE A 124 19.21 1.24 1.75
N LEU A 125 19.79 0.67 0.69
CA LEU A 125 21.10 0.04 0.70
C LEU A 125 22.11 1.04 0.17
N THR A 126 23.11 1.38 0.97
CA THR A 126 24.06 2.44 0.66
C THR A 126 25.48 1.87 0.53
N PRO A 127 26.36 2.48 -0.28
CA PRO A 127 27.78 2.16 -0.26
C PRO A 127 28.37 2.30 1.15
N PRO A 128 29.44 1.57 1.46
CA PRO A 128 30.11 1.73 2.75
C PRO A 128 30.63 3.15 2.92
N ASN A 129 30.51 3.70 4.12
CA ASN A 129 31.01 5.03 4.51
C ASN A 129 30.33 6.25 3.82
N ASP A 130 29.21 6.08 3.16
CA ASP A 130 28.45 7.19 2.57
C ASP A 130 27.45 7.80 3.58
N ILE A 131 28.01 8.43 4.63
CA ILE A 131 27.23 9.09 5.69
C ILE A 131 26.33 10.18 5.12
N THR A 132 26.79 10.88 4.08
CA THR A 132 26.03 12.00 3.48
C THR A 132 24.70 11.50 2.89
N THR A 133 24.75 10.41 2.14
CA THR A 133 23.54 9.81 1.53
C THR A 133 22.62 9.23 2.61
N VAL A 134 23.17 8.59 3.66
CA VAL A 134 22.38 8.12 4.80
C VAL A 134 21.60 9.28 5.44
N VAL A 135 22.29 10.36 5.80
CA VAL A 135 21.63 11.53 6.43
C VAL A 135 20.57 12.16 5.52
N ARG A 136 20.84 12.27 4.22
CA ARG A 136 19.87 12.80 3.25
C ARG A 136 18.66 11.89 3.08
N GLY A 137 18.88 10.58 3.01
CA GLY A 137 17.81 9.59 2.92
C GLY A 137 16.87 9.63 4.13
N MET A 138 17.45 9.62 5.33
CA MET A 138 16.67 9.70 6.58
C MET A 138 15.88 11.02 6.69
N LYS A 139 16.50 12.17 6.37
CA LYS A 139 15.82 13.47 6.34
C LYS A 139 14.70 13.54 5.29
N ALA A 140 14.83 12.81 4.22
CA ALA A 140 13.82 12.75 3.16
C ALA A 140 12.66 11.78 3.48
N GLY A 141 12.75 11.03 4.58
CA GLY A 141 11.68 10.14 5.07
C GLY A 141 11.88 8.66 4.72
N ALA A 142 13.13 8.23 4.47
CA ALA A 142 13.43 6.80 4.43
C ALA A 142 13.21 6.17 5.80
N SER A 143 12.66 4.95 5.82
CA SER A 143 12.45 4.19 7.06
C SER A 143 13.77 3.76 7.69
N ASN A 144 14.74 3.34 6.87
CA ASN A 144 16.08 2.98 7.33
C ASN A 144 17.11 3.10 6.20
N CYS A 145 18.40 3.08 6.56
CA CYS A 145 19.54 3.06 5.63
C CYS A 145 20.60 2.06 6.14
N LEU A 146 20.88 1.04 5.35
CA LEU A 146 21.82 -0.03 5.69
C LEU A 146 23.06 0.02 4.79
N PRO A 147 24.28 -0.01 5.35
CA PRO A 147 25.50 -0.06 4.55
C PRO A 147 25.71 -1.43 3.89
N LYS A 148 26.18 -1.47 2.66
CA LYS A 148 26.65 -2.70 2.02
C LYS A 148 28.09 -3.03 2.52
N PRO A 149 28.46 -4.28 2.82
CA PRO A 149 27.65 -5.49 2.74
C PRO A 149 26.62 -5.58 3.88
N VAL A 150 25.37 -5.90 3.52
CA VAL A 150 24.25 -5.91 4.47
C VAL A 150 24.37 -7.12 5.40
N GLN A 151 24.34 -6.87 6.71
CA GLN A 151 24.28 -7.93 7.71
C GLN A 151 22.85 -8.49 7.78
N ARG A 152 22.73 -9.82 7.92
CA ARG A 152 21.43 -10.49 7.98
C ARG A 152 20.54 -9.94 9.09
N GLN A 153 21.11 -9.75 10.28
CA GLN A 153 20.36 -9.29 11.43
C GLN A 153 19.82 -7.89 11.22
N ASP A 154 20.66 -6.94 10.78
CA ASP A 154 20.29 -5.55 10.53
C ASP A 154 19.17 -5.46 9.46
N LEU A 155 19.25 -6.28 8.40
CA LEU A 155 18.22 -6.34 7.37
C LEU A 155 16.88 -6.81 7.93
N LEU A 156 16.88 -7.86 8.74
CA LEU A 156 15.66 -8.42 9.30
C LEU A 156 15.00 -7.45 10.29
N GLU A 157 15.79 -6.79 11.14
CA GLU A 157 15.30 -5.77 12.05
C GLU A 157 14.66 -4.62 11.28
N ALA A 158 15.35 -4.05 10.29
CA ALA A 158 14.85 -2.98 9.45
C ALA A 158 13.56 -3.37 8.68
N VAL A 159 13.49 -4.59 8.15
CA VAL A 159 12.29 -5.11 7.48
C VAL A 159 11.12 -5.22 8.44
N HIS A 160 11.32 -5.74 9.65
CA HIS A 160 10.25 -5.85 10.64
C HIS A 160 9.71 -4.48 11.07
N GLU A 161 10.60 -3.52 11.31
CA GLU A 161 10.23 -2.13 11.63
C GLU A 161 9.43 -1.50 10.47
N ALA A 162 9.94 -1.59 9.26
CA ALA A 162 9.27 -1.06 8.07
C ALA A 162 7.90 -1.72 7.83
N LEU A 163 7.75 -3.01 8.06
CA LEU A 163 6.45 -3.70 7.97
C LEU A 163 5.46 -3.22 9.03
N SER A 164 5.92 -2.91 10.24
CA SER A 164 5.10 -2.31 11.29
C SER A 164 4.65 -0.90 10.91
N GLU A 165 5.56 -0.10 10.37
CA GLU A 165 5.28 1.24 9.84
C GLU A 165 4.26 1.17 8.70
N SER A 166 4.44 0.26 7.74
CA SER A 166 3.50 0.05 6.63
C SER A 166 2.07 -0.25 7.11
N ARG A 167 1.91 -1.08 8.14
CA ARG A 167 0.59 -1.36 8.73
C ARG A 167 -0.05 -0.09 9.29
N THR A 168 0.72 0.72 10.00
CA THR A 168 0.27 1.99 10.58
C THR A 168 -0.14 2.99 9.49
N MET A 169 0.69 3.18 8.47
CA MET A 169 0.40 4.06 7.33
C MET A 169 -0.88 3.63 6.59
N ARG A 170 -1.08 2.32 6.41
CA ARG A 170 -2.28 1.78 5.76
C ARG A 170 -3.54 1.98 6.57
N ALA A 171 -3.48 1.74 7.88
CA ALA A 171 -4.61 1.97 8.78
C ALA A 171 -5.01 3.45 8.78
N GLN A 172 -4.03 4.34 8.79
CA GLN A 172 -4.25 5.79 8.70
C GLN A 172 -4.89 6.15 7.37
N ARG A 173 -4.33 5.70 6.24
CA ARG A 173 -4.89 5.98 4.91
C ARG A 173 -6.31 5.43 4.73
N ALA A 174 -6.59 4.23 5.24
CA ALA A 174 -7.93 3.67 5.23
C ALA A 174 -8.92 4.57 6.00
N THR A 175 -8.47 5.12 7.13
CA THR A 175 -9.26 6.08 7.92
C THR A 175 -9.50 7.38 7.16
N GLU A 176 -8.46 7.92 6.52
CA GLU A 176 -8.57 9.14 5.69
C GLU A 176 -9.56 8.97 4.53
N LEU A 177 -9.46 7.86 3.80
CA LEU A 177 -10.38 7.56 2.69
C LEU A 177 -11.82 7.41 3.20
N ARG A 178 -12.02 6.66 4.29
CA ARG A 178 -13.34 6.49 4.91
C ARG A 178 -13.94 7.84 5.34
N VAL A 179 -13.15 8.71 5.97
CA VAL A 179 -13.62 10.05 6.36
C VAL A 179 -13.94 10.90 5.14
N ARG A 180 -13.12 10.83 4.09
CA ARG A 180 -13.39 11.54 2.83
C ARG A 180 -14.72 11.13 2.21
N ASP A 181 -15.00 9.82 2.17
CA ASP A 181 -16.28 9.29 1.65
C ASP A 181 -17.47 9.76 2.48
N MET A 182 -17.33 9.73 3.82
CA MET A 182 -18.37 10.25 4.71
C MET A 182 -18.62 11.75 4.49
N LEU A 183 -17.55 12.54 4.29
CA LEU A 183 -17.65 13.97 4.00
C LEU A 183 -18.32 14.25 2.65
N ALA A 184 -18.04 13.43 1.64
CA ALA A 184 -18.69 13.52 0.33
C ALA A 184 -20.21 13.27 0.41
N GLY A 185 -20.64 12.45 1.38
CA GLY A 185 -22.05 12.17 1.64
C GLY A 185 -22.80 13.25 2.42
N LEU A 186 -22.14 14.35 2.85
CA LEU A 186 -22.78 15.44 3.58
C LEU A 186 -23.48 16.41 2.61
N THR A 187 -24.68 16.88 3.02
CA THR A 187 -25.32 18.00 2.34
C THR A 187 -24.56 19.30 2.62
N PRO A 188 -24.70 20.35 1.77
CA PRO A 188 -24.07 21.66 2.03
C PRO A 188 -24.35 22.19 3.43
N ARG A 189 -25.59 22.04 3.92
CA ARG A 189 -25.99 22.51 5.25
C ARG A 189 -25.39 21.69 6.40
N GLU A 190 -25.23 20.39 6.22
CA GLU A 190 -24.52 19.53 7.19
C GLU A 190 -23.03 19.86 7.24
N ARG A 191 -22.43 20.24 6.10
CA ARG A 191 -21.02 20.65 6.02
C ARG A 191 -20.79 21.98 6.73
N GLU A 192 -21.64 22.99 6.53
CA GLU A 192 -21.57 24.26 7.27
C GLU A 192 -21.66 24.04 8.79
N VAL A 193 -22.56 23.14 9.22
CA VAL A 193 -22.66 22.78 10.64
C VAL A 193 -21.42 22.03 11.13
N LEU A 194 -20.82 21.15 10.32
CA LEU A 194 -19.56 20.46 10.63
C LEU A 194 -18.44 21.47 10.88
N ASP A 195 -18.23 22.39 9.92
CA ASP A 195 -17.14 23.37 9.95
C ASP A 195 -17.18 24.23 11.21
N LEU A 196 -18.38 24.58 11.65
CA LEU A 196 -18.57 25.35 12.89
C LEU A 196 -18.54 24.49 14.16
N ALA A 197 -18.96 23.22 14.09
CA ALA A 197 -18.97 22.33 15.25
C ALA A 197 -17.56 21.88 15.64
N VAL A 198 -16.66 21.69 14.66
CA VAL A 198 -15.27 21.29 14.93
C VAL A 198 -14.42 22.41 15.55
N THR A 199 -14.85 23.68 15.43
CA THR A 199 -14.22 24.81 16.13
C THR A 199 -14.69 24.95 17.60
N GLY A 200 -15.56 24.05 18.07
CA GLY A 200 -16.06 24.05 19.46
C GLY A 200 -17.25 24.96 19.71
N LEU A 201 -17.84 25.57 18.68
CA LEU A 201 -19.01 26.43 18.85
C LEU A 201 -20.23 25.66 19.36
N LEU A 202 -20.97 26.30 20.28
CA LEU A 202 -22.22 25.78 20.79
C LEU A 202 -23.35 25.91 19.78
N VAL A 203 -24.37 25.07 19.88
CA VAL A 203 -25.52 25.06 18.94
C VAL A 203 -26.15 26.46 18.80
N LYS A 204 -26.26 27.24 19.88
CA LYS A 204 -26.77 28.60 19.87
C LYS A 204 -25.90 29.53 19.01
N GLN A 205 -24.59 29.43 19.13
CA GLN A 205 -23.63 30.24 18.37
C GLN A 205 -23.63 29.84 16.88
N ILE A 206 -23.72 28.54 16.59
CA ILE A 206 -23.85 28.02 15.22
C ILE A 206 -25.17 28.56 14.59
N ALA A 207 -26.25 28.52 15.32
CA ALA A 207 -27.57 29.03 14.86
C ALA A 207 -27.52 30.53 14.52
N ALA A 208 -26.94 31.35 15.39
CA ALA A 208 -26.73 32.77 15.17
C ALA A 208 -25.84 33.01 13.92
N ARG A 209 -24.74 32.27 13.76
CA ARG A 209 -23.81 32.43 12.63
C ARG A 209 -24.40 31.98 11.28
N LEU A 210 -25.29 31.00 11.28
CA LEU A 210 -25.97 30.49 10.09
C LEU A 210 -27.30 31.14 9.82
N GLY A 211 -27.72 32.11 10.64
CA GLY A 211 -29.02 32.81 10.48
C GLY A 211 -30.23 31.88 10.56
N THR A 212 -30.19 30.86 11.45
CA THR A 212 -31.25 29.85 11.53
C THR A 212 -31.63 29.52 12.98
N ALA A 213 -32.73 28.79 13.15
CA ALA A 213 -33.16 28.38 14.49
C ALA A 213 -32.27 27.26 15.09
N GLU A 214 -32.08 27.28 16.40
CA GLU A 214 -31.31 26.22 17.13
C GLU A 214 -31.87 24.81 16.88
N LYS A 215 -33.21 24.68 16.75
CA LYS A 215 -33.87 23.40 16.42
C LYS A 215 -33.40 22.86 15.09
N THR A 216 -33.23 23.73 14.09
CA THR A 216 -32.71 23.37 12.75
C THR A 216 -31.27 22.90 12.83
N VAL A 217 -30.42 23.63 13.56
CA VAL A 217 -29.03 23.23 13.79
C VAL A 217 -28.92 21.86 14.50
N LYS A 218 -29.73 21.64 15.54
CA LYS A 218 -29.81 20.35 16.25
C LYS A 218 -30.15 19.20 15.29
N THR A 219 -31.09 19.44 14.37
CA THR A 219 -31.51 18.46 13.37
C THR A 219 -30.36 18.15 12.40
N HIS A 220 -29.71 19.18 11.83
CA HIS A 220 -28.56 18.98 10.94
C HIS A 220 -27.38 18.32 11.66
N LYS A 221 -27.05 18.76 12.89
CA LYS A 221 -26.02 18.14 13.71
C LYS A 221 -26.33 16.66 13.99
N GLY A 222 -27.56 16.30 14.29
CA GLY A 222 -27.95 14.90 14.50
C GLY A 222 -27.78 14.04 13.23
N ARG A 223 -28.13 14.58 12.05
CA ARG A 223 -27.90 13.91 10.76
C ARG A 223 -26.41 13.77 10.45
N LEU A 224 -25.65 14.85 10.64
CA LEU A 224 -24.20 14.88 10.50
C LEU A 224 -23.54 13.79 11.37
N MET A 225 -23.84 13.78 12.67
CA MET A 225 -23.25 12.81 13.62
C MET A 225 -23.53 11.36 13.20
N ARG A 226 -24.73 11.09 12.68
CA ARG A 226 -25.10 9.76 12.17
C ARG A 226 -24.32 9.40 10.91
N LYS A 227 -24.17 10.33 9.94
CA LYS A 227 -23.40 10.11 8.71
C LYS A 227 -21.92 9.94 8.99
N MET A 228 -21.37 10.70 9.94
CA MET A 228 -19.99 10.59 10.40
C MET A 228 -19.77 9.43 11.36
N GLN A 229 -20.82 8.67 11.72
CA GLN A 229 -20.75 7.50 12.61
C GLN A 229 -20.13 7.81 13.99
N VAL A 230 -20.34 9.00 14.52
CA VAL A 230 -19.82 9.44 15.82
C VAL A 230 -20.97 9.80 16.79
N ARG A 231 -20.70 9.67 18.10
CA ARG A 231 -21.72 9.91 19.13
C ARG A 231 -21.52 11.22 19.89
N SER A 232 -20.35 11.86 19.77
CA SER A 232 -20.05 13.12 20.45
C SER A 232 -19.28 14.08 19.56
N THR A 233 -19.37 15.38 19.83
CA THR A 233 -18.58 16.41 19.11
C THR A 233 -17.09 16.16 19.31
N LEU A 234 -16.65 15.69 20.49
CA LEU A 234 -15.25 15.32 20.73
C LEU A 234 -14.80 14.19 19.81
N ALA A 235 -15.61 13.11 19.68
CA ALA A 235 -15.30 12.02 18.76
C ALA A 235 -15.28 12.48 17.30
N LEU A 236 -16.12 13.47 16.92
CA LEU A 236 -16.09 14.08 15.58
C LEU A 236 -14.77 14.82 15.35
N VAL A 237 -14.34 15.64 16.30
CA VAL A 237 -13.06 16.37 16.22
C VAL A 237 -11.89 15.40 16.13
N GLN A 238 -11.85 14.39 17.00
CA GLN A 238 -10.81 13.35 16.95
C GLN A 238 -10.74 12.63 15.62
N LEU A 239 -11.90 12.24 15.05
CA LEU A 239 -11.98 11.59 13.75
C LEU A 239 -11.42 12.50 12.65
N MET A 240 -11.79 13.78 12.66
CA MET A 240 -11.30 14.77 11.68
C MET A 240 -9.78 14.96 11.79
N MET A 241 -9.26 15.09 13.01
CA MET A 241 -7.80 15.24 13.24
C MET A 241 -7.02 14.00 12.80
N THR A 242 -7.50 12.81 13.13
CA THR A 242 -6.87 11.54 12.70
C THR A 242 -6.83 11.39 11.19
N ALA A 243 -7.82 11.94 10.50
CA ALA A 243 -7.88 11.93 9.03
C ALA A 243 -7.16 13.13 8.38
N GLY A 244 -6.35 13.89 9.13
CA GLY A 244 -5.59 15.02 8.61
C GLY A 244 -6.41 16.27 8.28
N PHE A 245 -7.69 16.31 8.66
CA PHE A 245 -8.51 17.51 8.51
C PHE A 245 -8.27 18.43 9.72
N SER A 246 -7.48 19.47 9.52
CA SER A 246 -7.34 20.51 10.53
C SER A 246 -8.61 21.36 10.59
N PRO A 247 -9.21 21.59 11.76
CA PRO A 247 -10.27 22.55 11.88
C PRO A 247 -9.71 23.93 11.48
N LEU A 248 -10.38 24.63 10.58
CA LEU A 248 -10.04 26.02 10.28
C LEU A 248 -9.95 26.80 11.61
N PRO A 249 -8.89 27.59 11.83
CA PRO A 249 -8.81 28.41 13.02
C PRO A 249 -10.09 29.25 13.11
N ALA A 250 -10.73 29.25 14.26
CA ALA A 250 -11.85 30.15 14.52
C ALA A 250 -11.40 31.56 14.17
N ALA A 251 -12.11 32.21 13.22
CA ALA A 251 -11.81 33.58 12.86
C ALA A 251 -11.77 34.42 14.15
N PRO A 252 -10.74 35.22 14.41
CA PRO A 252 -10.66 36.05 15.59
C PRO A 252 -11.78 37.10 15.51
N GLY A 253 -12.58 37.16 16.55
CA GLY A 253 -13.52 38.27 16.70
C GLY A 253 -14.93 37.84 17.03
N PHE A 254 -15.19 37.69 18.30
CA PHE A 254 -16.35 38.17 19.04
C PHE A 254 -15.99 38.08 20.53
N GLY A 255 -15.08 38.96 20.93
CA GLY A 255 -15.00 39.40 22.31
C GLY A 255 -15.86 40.67 22.39
N GLU A 256 -16.63 40.76 23.44
CA GLU A 256 -17.49 41.82 23.96
C GLU A 256 -18.91 41.79 23.47
#